data_c15fc8a5bcce3d4a4ed53cd01390f54b
#
_entry.id   c15fc8a5bcce3d4a4ed53cd01390f54b
#
_cell.length_a   1.000
_cell.length_b   1.000
_cell.length_c   1.000
_cell.angle_alpha   90.00
_cell.angle_beta   90.00
_cell.angle_gamma   90.00
#
_symmetry.space_group_name_H-M   'P 1'
#
loop_
_entity.id
_entity.type
_entity.pdbx_description
1 polymer ?
#
loop_
_entity_poly.entity_id
_entity_poly.type
_entity_poly.pdbx_seq_one_letter_code
_entity_poly.pdbx_strand_id
1 'polypeptide(L)'
;MNKGFALNNQNMSGPIFSDDSVERELELLKSEANLVKWQAPNGEMFTMTLPHTVYPPREDTFFLAKCLLKLGPGKGRRCLEIGTGSGVLSLMCHRQGWRVSACDINPMAIASAKNMLLNNQADDVIIREGGPGPSSDGDVQQWSGSEKYDLIFWNMPYVRINEFDSHLGPMEEAALTDTSSQGLVSLTLMQINTSNILKSSGVGLLTVGEHFDLDELLSICAE
;
A
#
# COMPACT_ATOMS: atom_id res chain seq x y z
N MET A 1 -2.91 42.92 35.93
CA MET A 1 -3.81 41.76 35.79
C MET A 1 -3.39 41.01 34.53
N ASN A 2 -2.49 40.01 34.68
CA ASN A 2 -2.05 39.16 33.60
C ASN A 2 -2.97 37.96 33.54
N LYS A 3 -3.76 37.84 32.45
CA LYS A 3 -4.48 36.62 32.13
C LYS A 3 -3.53 35.73 31.30
N GLY A 4 -2.98 34.70 31.95
CA GLY A 4 -2.24 33.65 31.29
C GLY A 4 -3.18 32.84 30.40
N PHE A 5 -2.84 32.73 29.12
CA PHE A 5 -3.42 31.76 28.22
C PHE A 5 -2.85 30.39 28.56
N ALA A 6 -3.67 29.53 29.11
CA ALA A 6 -3.37 28.12 29.25
C ALA A 6 -3.51 27.48 27.85
N LEU A 7 -2.39 27.07 27.24
CA LEU A 7 -2.38 26.20 26.09
C LEU A 7 -2.89 24.82 26.54
N ASN A 8 -4.09 24.45 26.11
CA ASN A 8 -4.60 23.10 26.22
C ASN A 8 -3.74 22.20 25.34
N ASN A 9 -2.81 21.49 25.96
CA ASN A 9 -2.17 20.32 25.36
C ASN A 9 -3.24 19.22 25.22
N GLN A 10 -3.98 19.22 24.11
CA GLN A 10 -4.67 18.02 23.66
C GLN A 10 -3.58 17.08 23.16
N ASN A 11 -3.35 16.03 23.96
CA ASN A 11 -2.49 14.90 23.63
C ASN A 11 -2.88 14.35 22.24
N MET A 12 -2.00 14.53 21.27
CA MET A 12 -2.00 13.73 20.07
C MET A 12 -1.44 12.35 20.45
N SER A 13 -2.30 11.50 20.99
CA SER A 13 -1.98 10.09 21.12
C SER A 13 -2.24 9.44 19.75
N GLY A 14 -1.18 9.33 18.95
CA GLY A 14 -1.14 8.33 17.87
C GLY A 14 -1.38 6.93 18.45
N PRO A 15 -1.62 5.92 17.64
CA PRO A 15 -1.81 4.57 18.13
C PRO A 15 -0.61 4.17 18.98
N ILE A 16 -0.84 3.96 20.26
CA ILE A 16 0.19 3.48 21.19
C ILE A 16 0.19 1.97 21.01
N PHE A 17 1.20 1.46 20.29
CA PHE A 17 1.44 0.03 20.21
C PHE A 17 1.80 -0.51 21.60
N SER A 18 1.33 -1.72 21.91
CA SER A 18 1.69 -2.41 23.13
C SER A 18 3.19 -2.78 23.11
N ASP A 19 3.78 -2.95 24.29
CA ASP A 19 5.16 -3.40 24.40
C ASP A 19 5.37 -4.73 23.65
N ASP A 20 4.39 -5.65 23.72
CA ASP A 20 4.41 -6.93 23.02
C ASP A 20 4.43 -6.76 21.48
N SER A 21 3.69 -5.78 20.95
CA SER A 21 3.68 -5.48 19.50
C SER A 21 5.03 -4.93 19.04
N VAL A 22 5.66 -4.07 19.86
CA VAL A 22 6.99 -3.53 19.57
C VAL A 22 8.05 -4.62 19.65
N GLU A 23 8.00 -5.50 20.67
CA GLU A 23 8.93 -6.61 20.81
C GLU A 23 8.83 -7.57 19.62
N ARG A 24 7.61 -7.92 19.19
CA ARG A 24 7.37 -8.73 17.99
C ARG A 24 7.98 -8.09 16.74
N GLU A 25 7.79 -6.79 16.52
CA GLU A 25 8.38 -6.11 15.36
C GLU A 25 9.91 -6.22 15.39
N LEU A 26 10.53 -6.01 16.56
CA LEU A 26 11.98 -6.13 16.72
C LEU A 26 12.49 -7.56 16.49
N GLU A 27 11.73 -8.58 16.85
CA GLU A 27 12.05 -9.98 16.55
C GLU A 27 11.99 -10.25 15.04
N LEU A 28 10.93 -9.78 14.37
CA LEU A 28 10.78 -9.92 12.92
C LEU A 28 11.90 -9.22 12.15
N LEU A 29 12.32 -8.03 12.60
CA LEU A 29 13.43 -7.28 11.98
C LEU A 29 14.79 -7.98 12.16
N LYS A 30 14.99 -8.75 13.23
CA LYS A 30 16.23 -9.50 13.50
C LYS A 30 16.26 -10.87 12.82
N SER A 31 15.12 -11.38 12.39
CA SER A 31 15.03 -12.69 11.75
C SER A 31 15.61 -12.66 10.32
N GLU A 32 16.11 -13.80 9.87
CA GLU A 32 16.60 -13.94 8.49
C GLU A 32 15.46 -13.78 7.50
N ALA A 33 15.71 -13.06 6.40
CA ALA A 33 14.74 -12.86 5.35
C ALA A 33 14.42 -14.17 4.62
N ASN A 34 13.16 -14.35 4.24
CA ASN A 34 12.69 -15.54 3.55
C ASN A 34 12.92 -15.46 2.03
N LEU A 35 13.38 -16.56 1.45
CA LEU A 35 13.35 -16.74 0.00
C LEU A 35 11.94 -17.17 -0.43
N VAL A 36 11.23 -16.27 -1.10
CA VAL A 36 9.87 -16.49 -1.59
C VAL A 36 9.87 -16.70 -3.09
N LYS A 37 9.15 -17.71 -3.55
CA LYS A 37 8.87 -17.94 -4.98
C LYS A 37 7.38 -17.76 -5.20
N TRP A 38 7.04 -16.97 -6.20
CA TRP A 38 5.66 -16.71 -6.56
C TRP A 38 5.47 -16.79 -8.07
N GLN A 39 4.41 -17.47 -8.50
CA GLN A 39 4.06 -17.60 -9.91
C GLN A 39 2.90 -16.67 -10.24
N ALA A 40 3.13 -15.75 -11.18
CA ALA A 40 2.08 -14.88 -11.69
C ALA A 40 1.06 -15.63 -12.55
N PRO A 41 -0.15 -15.07 -12.75
CA PRO A 41 -1.18 -15.71 -13.57
C PRO A 41 -0.81 -15.94 -15.04
N ASN A 42 0.18 -15.22 -15.57
CA ASN A 42 0.74 -15.41 -16.91
C ASN A 42 1.81 -16.52 -16.98
N GLY A 43 2.05 -17.23 -15.88
CA GLY A 43 3.03 -18.30 -15.77
C GLY A 43 4.45 -17.83 -15.43
N GLU A 44 4.69 -16.53 -15.33
CA GLU A 44 6.00 -15.99 -14.97
C GLU A 44 6.35 -16.27 -13.52
N MET A 45 7.59 -16.71 -13.27
CA MET A 45 8.10 -16.99 -11.93
C MET A 45 8.92 -15.83 -11.39
N PHE A 46 8.60 -15.40 -10.20
CA PHE A 46 9.33 -14.39 -9.43
C PHE A 46 9.99 -15.04 -8.23
N THR A 47 11.26 -14.70 -8.00
CA THR A 47 12.00 -15.09 -6.80
C THR A 47 12.47 -13.84 -6.10
N MET A 48 12.18 -13.74 -4.81
CA MET A 48 12.45 -12.56 -4.00
C MET A 48 12.88 -12.95 -2.59
N THR A 49 13.73 -12.13 -1.99
CA THR A 49 14.09 -12.25 -0.57
C THR A 49 13.33 -11.19 0.20
N LEU A 50 12.46 -11.61 1.10
CA LEU A 50 11.57 -10.74 1.85
C LEU A 50 11.86 -10.80 3.35
N PRO A 51 12.08 -9.67 4.02
CA PRO A 51 12.00 -9.57 5.47
C PRO A 51 10.64 -10.04 5.99
N HIS A 52 10.59 -10.54 7.21
CA HIS A 52 9.34 -11.01 7.81
C HIS A 52 8.31 -9.89 8.05
N THR A 53 8.76 -8.64 8.07
CA THR A 53 7.88 -7.45 8.18
C THR A 53 7.25 -7.03 6.85
N VAL A 54 7.56 -7.74 5.75
CA VAL A 54 7.01 -7.49 4.42
C VAL A 54 6.05 -8.60 4.04
N TYR A 55 4.79 -8.21 3.74
CA TYR A 55 3.76 -9.15 3.33
C TYR A 55 4.17 -9.89 2.04
N PRO A 56 4.22 -11.24 2.06
CA PRO A 56 4.54 -12.00 0.87
C PRO A 56 3.35 -12.03 -0.09
N PRO A 57 3.58 -12.11 -1.42
CA PRO A 57 2.49 -12.24 -2.37
C PRO A 57 1.72 -13.56 -2.17
N ARG A 58 0.40 -13.46 -2.08
CA ARG A 58 -0.54 -14.57 -1.84
C ARG A 58 -1.68 -14.58 -2.87
N GLU A 59 -2.80 -15.20 -2.52
CA GLU A 59 -3.97 -15.39 -3.38
C GLU A 59 -4.61 -14.06 -3.81
N ASP A 60 -4.66 -13.08 -2.91
CA ASP A 60 -5.13 -11.72 -3.14
C ASP A 60 -4.24 -10.99 -4.18
N THR A 61 -2.92 -11.10 -4.02
CA THR A 61 -1.94 -10.60 -4.98
C THR A 61 -2.11 -11.27 -6.34
N PHE A 62 -2.35 -12.60 -6.36
CA PHE A 62 -2.60 -13.34 -7.60
C PHE A 62 -3.90 -12.89 -8.27
N PHE A 63 -4.96 -12.64 -7.49
CA PHE A 63 -6.23 -12.13 -8.01
C PHE A 63 -6.07 -10.73 -8.63
N LEU A 64 -5.42 -9.82 -7.92
CA LEU A 64 -5.15 -8.47 -8.43
C LEU A 64 -4.28 -8.52 -9.69
N ALA A 65 -3.25 -9.37 -9.72
CA ALA A 65 -2.44 -9.62 -10.91
C ALA A 65 -3.27 -10.05 -12.12
N LYS A 66 -4.27 -10.94 -11.92
CA LYS A 66 -5.20 -11.33 -13.01
C LYS A 66 -6.01 -10.15 -13.52
N CYS A 67 -6.47 -9.28 -12.63
CA CYS A 67 -7.20 -8.07 -13.02
C CYS A 67 -6.31 -7.11 -13.82
N LEU A 68 -5.08 -6.88 -13.37
CA LEU A 68 -4.10 -6.05 -14.06
C LEU A 68 -3.77 -6.58 -15.46
N LEU A 69 -3.57 -7.90 -15.60
CA LEU A 69 -3.32 -8.54 -16.90
C LEU A 69 -4.49 -8.34 -17.88
N LYS A 70 -5.74 -8.35 -17.40
CA LYS A 70 -6.92 -8.12 -18.25
C LYS A 70 -7.01 -6.69 -18.79
N LEU A 71 -6.37 -5.70 -18.16
CA LEU A 71 -6.29 -4.33 -18.69
C LEU A 71 -5.39 -4.24 -19.93
N GLY A 72 -4.62 -5.29 -20.21
CA GLY A 72 -3.69 -5.36 -21.34
C GLY A 72 -2.43 -4.51 -21.16
N PRO A 73 -1.60 -4.41 -22.21
CA PRO A 73 -0.32 -3.74 -22.14
C PRO A 73 -0.45 -2.24 -21.85
N GLY A 74 0.49 -1.72 -21.04
CA GLY A 74 0.51 -0.32 -20.62
C GLY A 74 0.71 0.67 -21.78
N LYS A 75 1.51 0.31 -22.78
CA LYS A 75 1.85 1.18 -23.93
C LYS A 75 2.34 2.57 -23.50
N GLY A 76 3.15 2.64 -22.45
CA GLY A 76 3.66 3.88 -21.89
C GLY A 76 2.68 4.68 -21.03
N ARG A 77 1.47 4.17 -20.77
CA ARG A 77 0.54 4.74 -19.78
C ARG A 77 1.15 4.65 -18.39
N ARG A 78 0.71 5.52 -17.48
CA ARG A 78 1.23 5.59 -16.12
C ARG A 78 0.36 4.83 -15.15
N CYS A 79 0.98 4.06 -14.26
CA CYS A 79 0.28 3.47 -13.12
C CYS A 79 0.96 3.81 -11.79
N LEU A 80 0.16 3.82 -10.74
CA LEU A 80 0.60 3.95 -9.35
C LEU A 80 0.16 2.71 -8.57
N GLU A 81 1.10 2.03 -7.96
CA GLU A 81 0.85 1.01 -6.95
C GLU A 81 0.94 1.63 -5.57
N ILE A 82 -0.11 1.48 -4.76
CA ILE A 82 -0.12 1.84 -3.35
C ILE A 82 0.17 0.58 -2.54
N GLY A 83 1.04 0.66 -1.53
CA GLY A 83 1.43 -0.50 -0.72
C GLY A 83 2.15 -1.57 -1.55
N THR A 84 3.28 -1.21 -2.17
CA THR A 84 3.97 -2.09 -3.13
C THR A 84 4.53 -3.38 -2.53
N GLY A 85 4.76 -3.42 -1.22
CA GLY A 85 5.25 -4.61 -0.52
C GLY A 85 6.52 -5.19 -1.14
N SER A 86 6.40 -6.36 -1.74
CA SER A 86 7.50 -7.04 -2.42
C SER A 86 7.95 -6.41 -3.75
N GLY A 87 7.15 -5.52 -4.35
CA GLY A 87 7.39 -4.93 -5.66
C GLY A 87 7.00 -5.83 -6.84
N VAL A 88 6.41 -7.00 -6.60
CA VAL A 88 6.14 -7.98 -7.67
C VAL A 88 5.11 -7.50 -8.69
N LEU A 89 4.06 -6.79 -8.25
CA LEU A 89 3.05 -6.24 -9.16
C LEU A 89 3.59 -5.04 -9.94
N SER A 90 4.39 -4.19 -9.30
CA SER A 90 5.13 -3.12 -9.96
C SER A 90 6.02 -3.67 -11.09
N LEU A 91 6.81 -4.72 -10.82
CA LEU A 91 7.65 -5.36 -11.83
C LEU A 91 6.81 -5.96 -12.96
N MET A 92 5.71 -6.64 -12.62
CA MET A 92 4.81 -7.21 -13.62
C MET A 92 4.20 -6.13 -14.54
N CYS A 93 3.75 -5.01 -13.98
CA CYS A 93 3.24 -3.87 -14.74
C CYS A 93 4.33 -3.23 -15.61
N HIS A 94 5.54 -3.05 -15.07
CA HIS A 94 6.68 -2.55 -15.83
C HIS A 94 6.97 -3.42 -17.07
N ARG A 95 7.01 -4.75 -16.92
CA ARG A 95 7.22 -5.69 -18.01
C ARG A 95 6.11 -5.67 -19.06
N GLN A 96 4.91 -5.22 -18.67
CA GLN A 96 3.79 -4.97 -19.58
C GLN A 96 3.82 -3.59 -20.25
N GLY A 97 4.88 -2.82 -20.07
CA GLY A 97 5.07 -1.52 -20.68
C GLY A 97 4.30 -0.38 -20.03
N TRP A 98 3.96 -0.50 -18.75
CA TRP A 98 3.49 0.60 -17.94
C TRP A 98 4.68 1.44 -17.43
N ARG A 99 4.49 2.74 -17.31
CA ARG A 99 5.39 3.60 -16.53
C ARG A 99 4.92 3.56 -15.08
N VAL A 100 5.69 2.88 -14.25
CA VAL A 100 5.28 2.55 -12.89
C VAL A 100 5.84 3.54 -11.89
N SER A 101 4.96 4.04 -11.02
CA SER A 101 5.31 4.62 -9.72
C SER A 101 4.71 3.74 -8.63
N ALA A 102 5.36 3.67 -7.50
CA ALA A 102 4.88 2.90 -6.35
C ALA A 102 5.17 3.62 -5.04
N CYS A 103 4.44 3.29 -4.00
CA CYS A 103 4.72 3.78 -2.65
C CYS A 103 4.47 2.69 -1.61
N ASP A 104 5.09 2.85 -0.45
CA ASP A 104 4.86 2.02 0.73
C ASP A 104 5.22 2.81 1.99
N ILE A 105 4.53 2.54 3.09
CA ILE A 105 4.84 3.13 4.40
C ILE A 105 5.95 2.34 5.12
N ASN A 106 6.17 1.08 4.73
CA ASN A 106 7.16 0.20 5.32
C ASN A 106 8.51 0.36 4.61
N PRO A 107 9.56 0.90 5.28
CA PRO A 107 10.86 1.08 4.66
C PRO A 107 11.52 -0.23 4.23
N MET A 108 11.19 -1.36 4.88
CA MET A 108 11.70 -2.68 4.49
C MET A 108 11.02 -3.17 3.20
N ALA A 109 9.75 -2.85 3.00
CA ALA A 109 9.05 -3.10 1.73
C ALA A 109 9.68 -2.27 0.60
N ILE A 110 9.93 -0.99 0.83
CA ILE A 110 10.63 -0.12 -0.14
C ILE A 110 11.99 -0.70 -0.54
N ALA A 111 12.79 -1.13 0.44
CA ALA A 111 14.10 -1.72 0.17
C ALA A 111 13.97 -3.02 -0.63
N SER A 112 13.03 -3.89 -0.27
CA SER A 112 12.76 -5.15 -0.95
C SER A 112 12.29 -4.94 -2.39
N ALA A 113 11.35 -4.03 -2.59
CA ALA A 113 10.84 -3.68 -3.91
C ALA A 113 11.93 -3.08 -4.80
N LYS A 114 12.75 -2.16 -4.29
CA LYS A 114 13.89 -1.60 -5.03
C LYS A 114 14.89 -2.68 -5.44
N ASN A 115 15.23 -3.60 -4.55
CA ASN A 115 16.12 -4.71 -4.86
C ASN A 115 15.51 -5.64 -5.93
N MET A 116 14.21 -5.94 -5.81
CA MET A 116 13.48 -6.75 -6.78
C MET A 116 13.53 -6.12 -8.18
N LEU A 117 13.24 -4.83 -8.27
CA LEU A 117 13.21 -4.08 -9.53
C LEU A 117 14.61 -3.96 -10.14
N LEU A 118 15.61 -3.59 -9.36
CA LEU A 118 16.99 -3.46 -9.81
C LEU A 118 17.53 -4.77 -10.37
N ASN A 119 17.33 -5.89 -9.67
CA ASN A 119 17.77 -7.22 -10.10
C ASN A 119 17.06 -7.71 -11.38
N ASN A 120 15.98 -7.05 -11.77
CA ASN A 120 15.16 -7.37 -12.94
C ASN A 120 15.19 -6.27 -14.02
N GLN A 121 16.17 -5.36 -13.98
CA GLN A 121 16.37 -4.29 -14.97
C GLN A 121 15.15 -3.36 -15.13
N ALA A 122 14.50 -3.06 -14.00
CA ALA A 122 13.35 -2.15 -13.91
C ALA A 122 13.68 -0.97 -12.96
N ASP A 123 14.87 -0.42 -13.10
CA ASP A 123 15.43 0.66 -12.28
C ASP A 123 14.80 2.03 -12.57
N ASP A 124 14.02 2.16 -13.64
CA ASP A 124 13.21 3.32 -13.97
C ASP A 124 11.86 3.38 -13.21
N VAL A 125 11.50 2.35 -12.48
CA VAL A 125 10.34 2.37 -11.56
C VAL A 125 10.64 3.26 -10.35
N ILE A 126 9.76 4.23 -10.11
CA ILE A 126 9.93 5.20 -9.02
C ILE A 126 9.21 4.68 -7.78
N ILE A 127 9.94 4.45 -6.68
CA ILE A 127 9.36 4.06 -5.39
C ILE A 127 9.56 5.17 -4.36
N ARG A 128 8.47 5.58 -3.70
CA ARG A 128 8.44 6.61 -2.66
C ARG A 128 8.02 6.01 -1.33
N GLU A 129 8.49 6.63 -0.26
CA GLU A 129 8.03 6.37 1.10
C GLU A 129 6.72 7.12 1.36
N GLY A 130 5.77 6.46 2.03
CA GLY A 130 4.48 7.02 2.40
C GLY A 130 3.30 6.28 1.75
N GLY A 131 2.12 6.77 2.01
CA GLY A 131 0.87 6.20 1.52
C GLY A 131 -0.34 6.93 2.11
N PRO A 132 -1.56 6.54 1.74
CA PRO A 132 -2.77 7.05 2.36
C PRO A 132 -2.81 6.72 3.85
N GLY A 133 -3.32 7.63 4.66
CA GLY A 133 -3.48 7.39 6.08
C GLY A 133 -3.96 8.63 6.84
N PRO A 134 -4.42 8.48 8.08
CA PRO A 134 -4.99 9.57 8.88
C PRO A 134 -3.97 10.65 9.25
N SER A 135 -2.69 10.33 9.29
CA SER A 135 -1.60 11.29 9.53
C SER A 135 -1.13 11.99 8.25
N SER A 136 -1.66 11.62 7.11
CA SER A 136 -1.37 12.23 5.83
C SER A 136 -2.23 13.49 5.58
N ASP A 137 -2.32 14.39 6.55
CA ASP A 137 -2.53 15.82 6.24
C ASP A 137 -1.41 16.33 5.33
N GLY A 138 -0.47 15.42 5.04
CA GLY A 138 0.63 15.56 4.13
C GLY A 138 0.17 15.45 2.69
N ASP A 139 0.73 16.31 1.91
CA ASP A 139 0.66 16.38 0.48
C ASP A 139 0.67 14.98 -0.17
N VAL A 140 -0.45 14.58 -0.74
CA VAL A 140 -0.59 13.32 -1.50
C VAL A 140 0.56 13.17 -2.51
N GLN A 141 1.10 14.28 -3.01
CA GLN A 141 2.23 14.29 -3.92
C GLN A 141 3.53 13.72 -3.33
N GLN A 142 3.68 13.68 -2.00
CA GLN A 142 4.88 13.08 -1.38
C GLN A 142 4.98 11.59 -1.73
N TRP A 143 3.87 10.85 -1.61
CA TRP A 143 3.88 9.42 -1.90
C TRP A 143 3.42 9.09 -3.32
N SER A 144 2.56 9.88 -3.95
CA SER A 144 2.11 9.63 -5.31
C SER A 144 3.01 10.28 -6.37
N GLY A 145 3.69 11.37 -6.04
CA GLY A 145 4.35 12.23 -7.01
C GLY A 145 3.38 13.22 -7.65
N SER A 146 3.89 14.09 -8.51
CA SER A 146 3.13 15.18 -9.18
C SER A 146 2.40 14.74 -10.45
N GLU A 147 2.48 13.47 -10.78
CA GLU A 147 1.97 12.92 -12.03
C GLU A 147 0.49 12.52 -11.93
N LYS A 148 -0.19 12.53 -13.09
CA LYS A 148 -1.53 11.92 -13.21
C LYS A 148 -1.43 10.52 -13.79
N TYR A 149 -2.21 9.61 -13.22
CA TYR A 149 -2.18 8.20 -13.54
C TYR A 149 -3.35 7.75 -14.41
N ASP A 150 -3.08 6.80 -15.29
CA ASP A 150 -4.10 6.09 -16.06
C ASP A 150 -4.67 4.91 -15.27
N LEU A 151 -3.90 4.43 -14.28
CA LEU A 151 -4.27 3.34 -13.40
C LEU A 151 -3.70 3.61 -12.01
N ILE A 152 -4.53 3.49 -10.98
CA ILE A 152 -4.10 3.42 -9.58
C ILE A 152 -4.60 2.09 -9.04
N PHE A 153 -3.73 1.31 -8.39
CA PHE A 153 -4.14 0.06 -7.80
C PHE A 153 -3.52 -0.18 -6.43
N TRP A 154 -4.23 -0.94 -5.61
CA TRP A 154 -3.81 -1.28 -4.27
C TRP A 154 -4.35 -2.65 -3.84
N ASN A 155 -3.44 -3.50 -3.38
CA ASN A 155 -3.80 -4.67 -2.58
C ASN A 155 -3.95 -4.21 -1.14
N MET A 156 -5.13 -3.75 -0.79
CA MET A 156 -5.38 -3.04 0.47
C MET A 156 -5.35 -3.97 1.68
N PRO A 157 -4.97 -3.47 2.86
CA PRO A 157 -5.27 -4.15 4.12
C PRO A 157 -6.79 -4.20 4.33
N TYR A 158 -7.34 -5.40 4.59
CA TYR A 158 -8.80 -5.60 4.68
C TYR A 158 -9.23 -6.44 5.89
N VAL A 159 -8.29 -6.88 6.74
CA VAL A 159 -8.62 -7.70 7.90
C VAL A 159 -9.02 -6.81 9.08
N ARG A 160 -10.04 -7.21 9.83
CA ARG A 160 -10.44 -6.49 11.05
C ARG A 160 -9.55 -6.91 12.22
N ILE A 161 -9.13 -5.94 13.06
CA ILE A 161 -8.28 -6.19 14.24
C ILE A 161 -8.85 -7.28 15.15
N ASN A 162 -10.18 -7.36 15.28
CA ASN A 162 -10.85 -8.32 16.16
C ASN A 162 -10.73 -9.77 15.69
N GLU A 163 -10.18 -10.02 14.52
CA GLU A 163 -10.00 -11.37 13.95
C GLU A 163 -8.63 -11.99 14.30
N PHE A 164 -7.78 -11.25 15.01
CA PHE A 164 -6.47 -11.75 15.42
C PHE A 164 -6.45 -12.14 16.90
N ASP A 165 -6.03 -13.38 17.17
CA ASP A 165 -5.78 -13.89 18.53
C ASP A 165 -4.39 -13.50 19.06
N SER A 166 -3.54 -12.90 18.25
CA SER A 166 -2.16 -12.53 18.59
C SER A 166 -1.87 -11.06 18.33
N HIS A 167 -0.98 -10.50 19.14
CA HIS A 167 -0.46 -9.16 18.89
C HIS A 167 0.36 -9.14 17.60
N LEU A 168 0.00 -8.24 16.67
CA LEU A 168 0.76 -7.99 15.45
C LEU A 168 1.83 -6.94 15.72
N GLY A 169 2.95 -7.00 14.99
CA GLY A 169 3.90 -5.91 14.92
C GLY A 169 3.31 -4.73 14.14
N PRO A 170 3.80 -3.49 14.36
CA PRO A 170 3.28 -2.30 13.67
C PRO A 170 3.22 -2.41 12.15
N MET A 171 4.22 -3.00 11.52
CA MET A 171 4.25 -3.16 10.06
C MET A 171 3.37 -4.33 9.58
N GLU A 172 3.22 -5.39 10.38
CA GLU A 172 2.25 -6.46 10.09
C GLU A 172 0.82 -5.92 10.17
N GLU A 173 0.52 -5.14 11.22
CA GLU A 173 -0.78 -4.52 11.40
C GLU A 173 -1.11 -3.59 10.22
N ALA A 174 -0.19 -2.71 9.85
CA ALA A 174 -0.37 -1.81 8.71
C ALA A 174 -0.55 -2.54 7.37
N ALA A 175 0.03 -3.74 7.22
CA ALA A 175 -0.11 -4.54 6.00
C ALA A 175 -1.41 -5.34 5.92
N LEU A 176 -2.02 -5.65 7.07
CA LEU A 176 -3.15 -6.58 7.15
C LEU A 176 -4.46 -5.89 7.52
N THR A 177 -4.41 -4.83 8.34
CA THR A 177 -5.61 -4.30 8.99
C THR A 177 -5.96 -2.88 8.54
N ASP A 178 -7.26 -2.62 8.42
CA ASP A 178 -7.79 -1.27 8.36
C ASP A 178 -8.11 -0.79 9.77
N THR A 179 -7.21 0.01 10.35
CA THR A 179 -7.33 0.57 11.70
C THR A 179 -8.01 1.94 11.73
N SER A 180 -8.35 2.49 10.57
CA SER A 180 -8.89 3.84 10.50
C SER A 180 -10.36 3.88 10.91
N SER A 181 -10.73 4.88 11.71
CA SER A 181 -12.13 5.09 12.16
C SER A 181 -13.09 5.48 11.03
N GLN A 182 -12.55 5.95 9.90
CA GLN A 182 -13.32 6.34 8.72
C GLN A 182 -13.22 5.33 7.58
N GLY A 183 -12.45 4.24 7.76
CA GLY A 183 -12.11 3.30 6.70
C GLY A 183 -10.97 3.83 5.81
N LEU A 184 -9.89 3.05 5.74
CA LEU A 184 -8.72 3.42 4.92
C LEU A 184 -9.08 3.53 3.43
N VAL A 185 -10.06 2.75 2.98
CA VAL A 185 -10.61 2.82 1.61
C VAL A 185 -11.20 4.20 1.35
N SER A 186 -12.11 4.65 2.23
CA SER A 186 -12.81 5.93 2.09
C SER A 186 -11.83 7.11 2.08
N LEU A 187 -10.86 7.10 3.00
CA LEU A 187 -9.78 8.10 3.03
C LEU A 187 -8.97 8.11 1.73
N THR A 188 -8.61 6.94 1.23
CA THR A 188 -7.82 6.81 0.00
C THR A 188 -8.57 7.34 -1.21
N LEU A 189 -9.83 6.94 -1.37
CA LEU A 189 -10.66 7.42 -2.49
C LEU A 189 -10.85 8.93 -2.43
N MET A 190 -11.13 9.46 -1.25
CA MET A 190 -11.23 10.90 -1.04
C MET A 190 -9.93 11.62 -1.37
N GLN A 191 -8.77 11.11 -0.95
CA GLN A 191 -7.46 11.68 -1.25
C GLN A 191 -7.14 11.63 -2.76
N ILE A 192 -7.43 10.52 -3.43
CA ILE A 192 -7.24 10.35 -4.87
C ILE A 192 -8.11 11.37 -5.63
N ASN A 193 -9.36 11.51 -5.23
CA ASN A 193 -10.32 12.42 -5.87
C ASN A 193 -9.95 13.89 -5.64
N THR A 194 -9.73 14.29 -4.40
CA THR A 194 -9.40 15.69 -4.05
C THR A 194 -8.06 16.15 -4.63
N SER A 195 -7.06 15.25 -4.69
CA SER A 195 -5.75 15.55 -5.26
C SER A 195 -5.72 15.45 -6.78
N ASN A 196 -6.78 14.95 -7.40
CA ASN A 196 -6.92 14.83 -8.86
C ASN A 196 -5.74 14.08 -9.52
N ILE A 197 -5.19 13.06 -8.83
CA ILE A 197 -4.05 12.26 -9.33
C ILE A 197 -4.48 11.16 -10.30
N LEU A 198 -5.74 10.75 -10.30
CA LEU A 198 -6.31 9.88 -11.32
C LEU A 198 -6.80 10.72 -12.52
N LYS A 199 -6.48 10.29 -13.73
CA LYS A 199 -7.01 10.94 -14.95
C LYS A 199 -8.51 10.71 -15.07
N SER A 200 -9.23 11.60 -15.75
CA SER A 200 -10.68 11.45 -15.97
C SER A 200 -11.08 10.15 -16.69
N SER A 201 -10.19 9.57 -17.48
CA SER A 201 -10.33 8.26 -18.13
C SER A 201 -9.56 7.15 -17.40
N GLY A 202 -9.02 7.45 -16.24
CA GLY A 202 -8.23 6.51 -15.46
C GLY A 202 -9.09 5.47 -14.73
N VAL A 203 -8.46 4.41 -14.29
CA VAL A 203 -9.09 3.30 -13.58
C VAL A 203 -8.46 3.12 -12.22
N GLY A 204 -9.27 2.97 -11.16
CA GLY A 204 -8.86 2.51 -9.85
C GLY A 204 -9.15 1.01 -9.68
N LEU A 205 -8.19 0.24 -9.17
CA LEU A 205 -8.38 -1.16 -8.79
C LEU A 205 -7.97 -1.33 -7.33
N LEU A 206 -8.93 -1.62 -6.48
CA LEU A 206 -8.71 -1.87 -5.05
C LEU A 206 -9.18 -3.29 -4.72
N THR A 207 -8.35 -4.07 -4.01
CA THR A 207 -8.83 -5.29 -3.37
C THR A 207 -9.48 -4.91 -2.06
N VAL A 208 -10.69 -5.42 -1.83
CA VAL A 208 -11.42 -5.20 -0.57
C VAL A 208 -11.85 -6.55 -0.02
N GLY A 209 -11.96 -6.66 1.30
CA GLY A 209 -12.50 -7.85 1.94
C GLY A 209 -14.01 -7.97 1.72
N GLU A 210 -14.56 -9.16 1.93
CA GLU A 210 -15.99 -9.43 1.82
C GLU A 210 -16.87 -8.65 2.82
N HIS A 211 -16.25 -8.06 3.83
CA HIS A 211 -16.93 -7.26 4.87
C HIS A 211 -17.15 -5.80 4.49
N PHE A 212 -16.66 -5.40 3.30
CA PHE A 212 -16.82 -4.02 2.84
C PHE A 212 -18.25 -3.77 2.39
N ASP A 213 -18.82 -2.65 2.84
CA ASP A 213 -20.10 -2.15 2.34
C ASP A 213 -19.87 -1.55 0.93
N LEU A 214 -20.31 -2.31 -0.09
CA LEU A 214 -20.20 -1.89 -1.48
C LEU A 214 -21.04 -0.65 -1.80
N ASP A 215 -22.18 -0.45 -1.12
CA ASP A 215 -23.05 0.70 -1.34
C ASP A 215 -22.36 1.98 -0.82
N GLU A 216 -21.67 1.90 0.31
CA GLU A 216 -20.84 2.98 0.83
C GLU A 216 -19.70 3.33 -0.14
N LEU A 217 -18.97 2.32 -0.65
CA LEU A 217 -17.91 2.52 -1.64
C LEU A 217 -18.42 3.19 -2.92
N LEU A 218 -19.54 2.73 -3.44
CA LEU A 218 -20.15 3.30 -4.65
C LEU A 218 -20.59 4.74 -4.43
N SER A 219 -21.08 5.08 -3.24
CA SER A 219 -21.43 6.47 -2.88
C SER A 219 -20.22 7.38 -2.92
N ILE A 220 -19.10 6.97 -2.33
CA ILE A 220 -17.85 7.76 -2.33
C ILE A 220 -17.28 7.92 -3.75
N CYS A 221 -17.39 6.90 -4.59
CA CYS A 221 -16.91 6.98 -5.98
C CYS A 221 -17.81 7.84 -6.89
N ALA A 222 -19.03 8.16 -6.47
CA ALA A 222 -19.99 8.94 -7.26
C ALA A 222 -19.87 10.46 -7.02
N GLU A 223 -19.17 10.88 -5.96
CA GLU A 223 -18.83 12.28 -5.64
C GLU A 223 -17.58 12.77 -6.41
#